data_5bf7f0a12d5aa89cd75e039b46fcf5ee
#
_entry.id   5bf7f0a12d5aa89cd75e039b46fcf5ee
#
_cell.length_a   1.000
_cell.length_b   1.000
_cell.length_c   1.000
_cell.angle_alpha   90.00
_cell.angle_beta   90.00
_cell.angle_gamma   90.00
#
_symmetry.space_group_name_H-M   'P 1'
#
loop_
_entity.id
_entity.type
_entity.pdbx_description
1 polymer ?
#
loop_
_entity_poly.entity_id
_entity_poly.type
_entity_poly.pdbx_seq_one_letter_code
_entity_poly.pdbx_strand_id
1 'polypeptide(L)'
;MVLVRQEIGDVLRDFRLQKAMTLRQVASRASVALGYLSEVERGQKEASSEILASVADALDTPISVIMREVGDRLAIVEGVNLMQVRSVVPDTLPDELVAEFDADLISR
;
A
#
# COMPACT_ATOMS: atom_id res chain seq x y z
N MET A 1 -2.22 3.55 18.63
CA MET A 1 -1.71 2.51 17.71
C MET A 1 -2.43 2.62 16.37
N VAL A 2 -1.66 2.62 15.29
CA VAL A 2 -2.22 2.69 13.94
C VAL A 2 -2.55 1.28 13.47
N LEU A 3 -3.75 1.10 12.93
CA LEU A 3 -4.15 -0.18 12.36
C LEU A 3 -3.91 -0.14 10.85
N VAL A 4 -3.14 -1.10 10.37
CA VAL A 4 -2.82 -1.22 8.94
C VAL A 4 -4.09 -1.31 8.09
N ARG A 5 -5.10 -2.06 8.58
CA ARG A 5 -6.36 -2.22 7.84
C ARG A 5 -7.10 -0.89 7.64
N GLN A 6 -6.92 0.06 8.56
CA GLN A 6 -7.53 1.40 8.42
C GLN A 6 -6.85 2.18 7.31
N GLU A 7 -5.52 2.13 7.25
CA GLU A 7 -4.78 2.80 6.19
C GLU A 7 -5.06 2.17 4.83
N ILE A 8 -5.13 0.84 4.79
CA ILE A 8 -5.49 0.14 3.55
C ILE A 8 -6.89 0.57 3.08
N GLY A 9 -7.85 0.60 4.00
CA GLY A 9 -9.22 1.01 3.66
C GLY A 9 -9.29 2.42 3.12
N ASP A 10 -8.59 3.35 3.76
CA ASP A 10 -8.55 4.75 3.33
C ASP A 10 -7.91 4.90 1.95
N VAL A 11 -6.83 4.18 1.70
CA VAL A 11 -6.14 4.22 0.40
C VAL A 11 -7.04 3.66 -0.70
N LEU A 12 -7.70 2.52 -0.45
CA LEU A 12 -8.62 1.93 -1.42
C LEU A 12 -9.75 2.89 -1.75
N ARG A 13 -10.30 3.54 -0.74
CA ARG A 13 -11.36 4.52 -0.94
C ARG A 13 -10.88 5.68 -1.78
N ASP A 14 -9.70 6.22 -1.50
CA ASP A 14 -9.16 7.35 -2.24
C ASP A 14 -8.92 7.00 -3.70
N PHE A 15 -8.35 5.84 -3.99
CA PHE A 15 -8.18 5.38 -5.37
C PHE A 15 -9.52 5.22 -6.06
N ARG A 16 -10.51 4.64 -5.36
CA ARG A 16 -11.86 4.49 -5.91
C ARG A 16 -12.46 5.84 -6.29
N LEU A 17 -12.36 6.82 -5.41
CA LEU A 17 -12.88 8.15 -5.64
C LEU A 17 -12.14 8.85 -6.80
N GLN A 18 -10.84 8.68 -6.88
CA GLN A 18 -10.04 9.21 -8.00
C GLN A 18 -10.47 8.63 -9.34
N LYS A 19 -10.86 7.35 -9.33
CA LYS A 19 -11.35 6.67 -10.54
C LYS A 19 -12.83 6.96 -10.82
N ALA A 20 -13.47 7.77 -10.00
CA ALA A 20 -14.88 8.10 -10.10
C ALA A 20 -15.77 6.86 -10.11
N MET A 21 -15.43 5.86 -9.31
CA MET A 21 -16.18 4.62 -9.21
C MET A 21 -16.98 4.58 -7.92
N THR A 22 -18.18 4.00 -8.00
CA THR A 22 -18.97 3.74 -6.79
C THR A 22 -18.47 2.47 -6.10
N LEU A 23 -18.77 2.37 -4.81
CA LEU A 23 -18.45 1.17 -4.06
C LEU A 23 -19.07 -0.07 -4.69
N ARG A 24 -20.30 0.06 -5.16
CA ARG A 24 -21.03 -1.05 -5.83
C ARG A 24 -20.31 -1.49 -7.09
N GLN A 25 -19.82 -0.54 -7.89
CA GLN A 25 -19.08 -0.87 -9.11
C GLN A 25 -17.81 -1.65 -8.81
N VAL A 26 -17.05 -1.22 -7.81
CA VAL A 26 -15.82 -1.91 -7.43
C VAL A 26 -16.14 -3.30 -6.87
N ALA A 27 -17.14 -3.39 -5.99
CA ALA A 27 -17.55 -4.69 -5.44
C ALA A 27 -17.95 -5.66 -6.53
N SER A 28 -18.73 -5.18 -7.50
CA SER A 28 -19.16 -6.02 -8.62
C SER A 28 -17.99 -6.50 -9.46
N ARG A 29 -17.08 -5.60 -9.81
CA ARG A 29 -15.90 -5.95 -10.61
C ARG A 29 -14.94 -6.87 -9.88
N ALA A 30 -14.81 -6.69 -8.58
CA ALA A 30 -13.94 -7.53 -7.74
C ALA A 30 -14.60 -8.84 -7.33
N SER A 31 -15.88 -9.01 -7.63
CA SER A 31 -16.66 -10.18 -7.21
C SER A 31 -16.66 -10.37 -5.70
N VAL A 32 -16.81 -9.26 -4.97
CA VAL A 32 -16.90 -9.30 -3.51
C VAL A 32 -18.23 -8.70 -3.07
N ALA A 33 -18.69 -9.09 -1.89
CA ALA A 33 -19.92 -8.57 -1.33
C ALA A 33 -19.78 -7.09 -1.02
N LEU A 34 -20.79 -6.29 -1.37
CA LEU A 34 -20.78 -4.86 -1.14
C LEU A 34 -20.59 -4.52 0.32
N GLY A 35 -21.28 -5.19 1.22
CA GLY A 35 -21.15 -4.95 2.65
C GLY A 35 -19.75 -5.24 3.17
N TYR A 36 -19.13 -6.29 2.67
CA TYR A 36 -17.77 -6.63 3.05
C TYR A 36 -16.78 -5.57 2.57
N LEU A 37 -16.88 -5.15 1.31
CA LEU A 37 -15.99 -4.10 0.79
C LEU A 37 -16.18 -2.79 1.55
N SER A 38 -17.42 -2.46 1.89
CA SER A 38 -17.72 -1.28 2.71
C SER A 38 -16.98 -1.33 4.04
N GLU A 39 -17.00 -2.48 4.71
CA GLU A 39 -16.30 -2.65 5.99
C GLU A 39 -14.79 -2.60 5.83
N VAL A 40 -14.26 -3.12 4.73
CA VAL A 40 -12.83 -3.02 4.43
C VAL A 40 -12.42 -1.56 4.25
N GLU A 41 -13.19 -0.78 3.49
CA GLU A 41 -12.89 0.64 3.29
C GLU A 41 -12.95 1.44 4.59
N ARG A 42 -13.82 1.05 5.51
CA ARG A 42 -13.93 1.72 6.80
C ARG A 42 -12.91 1.22 7.83
N GLY A 43 -12.06 0.27 7.43
CA GLY A 43 -11.04 -0.26 8.33
C GLY A 43 -11.59 -1.21 9.39
N GLN A 44 -12.79 -1.70 9.22
CA GLN A 44 -13.45 -2.60 10.17
C GLN A 44 -13.14 -4.06 9.92
N LYS A 45 -12.71 -4.40 8.71
CA LYS A 45 -12.33 -5.77 8.35
C LYS A 45 -11.04 -5.76 7.55
N GLU A 46 -10.28 -6.83 7.73
CA GLU A 46 -9.07 -7.06 6.96
C GLU A 46 -9.41 -7.74 5.65
N ALA A 47 -8.70 -7.36 4.60
CA ALA A 47 -8.83 -7.98 3.30
C ALA A 47 -7.69 -8.98 3.11
N SER A 48 -8.01 -10.18 2.63
CA SER A 48 -6.99 -11.14 2.26
C SER A 48 -6.19 -10.65 1.05
N SER A 49 -5.07 -11.29 0.78
CA SER A 49 -4.27 -10.97 -0.40
C SER A 49 -5.08 -11.10 -1.69
N GLU A 50 -5.92 -12.13 -1.79
CA GLU A 50 -6.76 -12.36 -2.96
C GLU A 50 -7.79 -11.25 -3.13
N ILE A 51 -8.39 -10.81 -2.04
CA ILE A 51 -9.36 -9.71 -2.08
C ILE A 51 -8.67 -8.41 -2.49
N LEU A 52 -7.50 -8.13 -1.93
CA LEU A 52 -6.74 -6.94 -2.30
C LEU A 52 -6.37 -6.95 -3.77
N ALA A 53 -5.94 -8.10 -4.29
CA ALA A 53 -5.61 -8.23 -5.71
C ALA A 53 -6.84 -8.00 -6.59
N SER A 54 -7.98 -8.56 -6.20
CA SER A 54 -9.23 -8.39 -6.95
C SER A 54 -9.70 -6.94 -6.95
N VAL A 55 -9.60 -6.27 -5.81
CA VAL A 55 -9.97 -4.86 -5.71
C VAL A 55 -9.01 -3.98 -6.51
N ALA A 56 -7.72 -4.27 -6.48
CA ALA A 56 -6.74 -3.54 -7.29
C ALA A 56 -7.06 -3.66 -8.78
N ASP A 57 -7.38 -4.86 -9.24
CA ASP A 57 -7.81 -5.09 -10.63
C ASP A 57 -9.06 -4.30 -10.95
N ALA A 58 -10.04 -4.32 -10.06
CA ALA A 58 -11.29 -3.58 -10.24
C ALA A 58 -11.05 -2.07 -10.34
N LEU A 59 -10.03 -1.57 -9.64
CA LEU A 59 -9.63 -0.18 -9.67
C LEU A 59 -8.66 0.13 -10.81
N ASP A 60 -8.31 -0.87 -11.60
CA ASP A 60 -7.36 -0.74 -12.69
C ASP A 60 -6.04 -0.11 -12.21
N THR A 61 -5.59 -0.55 -11.05
CA THR A 61 -4.40 0.00 -10.38
C THR A 61 -3.52 -1.15 -9.91
N PRO A 62 -2.21 -1.13 -10.20
CA PRO A 62 -1.31 -2.16 -9.70
C PRO A 62 -1.31 -2.21 -8.17
N ILE A 63 -1.32 -3.41 -7.61
CA ILE A 63 -1.30 -3.59 -6.15
C ILE A 63 -0.06 -2.93 -5.52
N SER A 64 1.06 -2.92 -6.24
CA SER A 64 2.29 -2.27 -5.76
C SER A 64 2.10 -0.77 -5.54
N VAL A 65 1.32 -0.12 -6.39
CA VAL A 65 1.02 1.31 -6.25
C VAL A 65 0.17 1.54 -5.01
N ILE A 66 -0.83 0.68 -4.80
CA ILE A 66 -1.69 0.76 -3.61
C ILE A 66 -0.86 0.55 -2.34
N MET A 67 -0.03 -0.48 -2.31
CA MET A 67 0.78 -0.79 -1.13
C MET A 67 1.82 0.28 -0.84
N ARG A 68 2.38 0.91 -1.88
CA ARG A 68 3.32 2.01 -1.71
C ARG A 68 2.65 3.19 -1.02
N GLU A 69 1.44 3.54 -1.45
CA GLU A 69 0.67 4.61 -0.82
C GLU A 69 0.33 4.28 0.62
N VAL A 70 -0.04 3.03 0.89
CA VAL A 70 -0.28 2.57 2.26
C VAL A 70 0.98 2.74 3.11
N GLY A 71 2.12 2.32 2.59
CA GLY A 71 3.39 2.45 3.29
C GLY A 71 3.74 3.90 3.59
N ASP A 72 3.54 4.79 2.63
CA ASP A 72 3.82 6.23 2.80
C ASP A 72 2.95 6.83 3.90
N ARG A 73 1.66 6.48 3.92
CA ARG A 73 0.74 6.98 4.95
C ARG A 73 1.06 6.41 6.32
N LEU A 74 1.42 5.14 6.38
CA LEU A 74 1.82 4.51 7.63
C LEU A 74 3.06 5.21 8.22
N ALA A 75 4.03 5.53 7.38
CA ALA A 75 5.24 6.22 7.82
C ALA A 75 4.92 7.57 8.45
N ILE A 76 3.98 8.31 7.88
CA ILE A 76 3.55 9.60 8.42
C ILE A 76 2.83 9.41 9.76
N VAL A 77 1.89 8.47 9.82
CA VAL A 77 1.06 8.27 11.01
C VAL A 77 1.87 7.70 12.16
N GLU A 78 2.83 6.83 11.87
CA GLU A 78 3.71 6.28 12.89
C GLU A 78 4.68 7.31 13.44
N GLY A 79 4.71 8.51 12.84
CA GLY A 79 5.66 9.53 13.23
C GLY A 79 7.09 9.14 12.90
N VAL A 80 7.27 8.24 11.93
CA VAL A 80 8.60 7.85 11.49
C VAL A 80 9.17 9.02 10.72
N ASN A 81 10.03 9.76 11.39
CA ASN A 81 10.75 10.83 10.77
C ASN A 81 11.79 10.20 9.83
N LEU A 82 11.82 10.65 8.57
CA LEU A 82 12.82 10.20 7.61
C LEU A 82 14.24 10.33 8.16
N MET A 83 14.47 11.32 9.00
CA MET A 83 15.77 11.49 9.65
C MET A 83 16.07 10.39 10.67
N GLN A 84 15.06 9.90 11.38
CA GLN A 84 15.23 8.75 12.29
C GLN A 84 15.51 7.47 11.53
N VAL A 85 14.83 7.28 10.41
CA VAL A 85 15.08 6.12 9.56
C VAL A 85 16.51 6.17 9.02
N ARG A 86 16.98 7.35 8.63
CA ARG A 86 18.38 7.52 8.18
C ARG A 86 19.38 7.27 9.28
N SER A 87 19.03 7.57 10.53
CA SER A 87 19.92 7.30 11.66
C SER A 87 19.92 5.83 12.07
N VAL A 88 18.82 5.12 11.77
CA VAL A 88 18.70 3.68 12.03
C VAL A 88 19.32 2.86 10.91
N VAL A 89 19.23 3.34 9.67
CA VAL A 89 19.96 2.76 8.55
C VAL A 89 21.40 3.21 8.68
N PRO A 90 22.33 2.30 8.96
CA PRO A 90 23.71 2.73 9.17
C PRO A 90 24.23 3.41 7.91
N ASP A 91 24.78 4.61 8.09
CA ASP A 91 25.55 5.27 7.05
C ASP A 91 26.75 4.41 6.64
N THR A 92 26.97 3.36 7.37
CA THR A 92 28.03 2.39 7.16
C THR A 92 27.47 1.09 6.61
N LEU A 93 26.84 1.13 5.45
CA LEU A 93 26.76 -0.07 4.65
C LEU A 93 28.21 -0.43 4.30
N PRO A 94 28.63 -1.69 4.54
CA PRO A 94 29.97 -2.08 4.12
C PRO A 94 30.18 -1.69 2.66
N ASP A 95 31.32 -1.08 2.39
CA ASP A 95 31.67 -0.64 1.04
C ASP A 95 31.48 -1.74 0.01
N GLU A 96 31.69 -2.97 0.44
CA GLU A 96 31.51 -4.17 -0.39
C GLU A 96 30.07 -4.34 -0.86
N LEU A 97 29.08 -4.10 0.02
CA LEU A 97 27.67 -4.21 -0.36
C LEU A 97 27.25 -3.09 -1.28
N VAL A 98 27.77 -1.89 -1.06
CA VAL A 98 27.49 -0.75 -1.93
C VAL A 98 28.09 -0.98 -3.32
N ALA A 99 29.30 -1.48 -3.37
CA ALA A 99 29.97 -1.78 -4.64
C ALA A 99 29.24 -2.86 -5.43
N GLU A 100 28.79 -3.93 -4.77
CA GLU A 100 28.01 -4.98 -5.42
C GLU A 100 26.69 -4.45 -5.97
N PHE A 101 26.01 -3.63 -5.20
CA PHE A 101 24.74 -3.06 -5.61
C PHE A 101 24.92 -2.13 -6.82
N ASP A 102 25.93 -1.27 -6.80
CA ASP A 102 26.23 -0.36 -7.89
C ASP A 102 26.65 -1.12 -9.14
N ALA A 103 27.42 -2.18 -9.01
CA ALA A 103 27.84 -3.02 -10.12
C ALA A 103 26.64 -3.70 -10.78
N ASP A 104 25.68 -4.20 -10.00
CA ASP A 104 24.44 -4.78 -10.49
C ASP A 104 23.62 -3.76 -11.29
N LEU A 105 23.55 -2.54 -10.80
CA LEU A 105 22.81 -1.47 -11.49
C LEU A 105 23.48 -1.08 -12.79
N ILE A 106 24.80 -1.06 -12.83
CA ILE A 106 25.56 -0.67 -14.02
C ILE A 106 25.54 -1.77 -15.07
N SER A 107 25.53 -3.03 -14.67
CA SER A 107 25.57 -4.16 -15.58
C SER A 107 24.22 -4.48 -16.24
N ARG A 108 23.20 -3.78 -15.88
CA ARG A 108 21.87 -3.89 -16.48
C ARG A 108 21.71 -2.82 -17.57
#